data_f95d6f55622334fb6e88360cec81e533
#
_entry.id   f95d6f55622334fb6e88360cec81e533
#
_cell.length_a   1.000
_cell.length_b   1.000
_cell.length_c   1.000
_cell.angle_alpha   90.00
_cell.angle_beta   90.00
_cell.angle_gamma   90.00
#
_symmetry.space_group_name_H-M   'P 1'
#
loop_
_entity.id
_entity.type
_entity.pdbx_description
1 polymer ?
#
loop_
_entity_poly.entity_id
_entity_poly.type
_entity_poly.pdbx_seq_one_letter_code
_entity_poly.pdbx_strand_id
1 'polypeptide(L)'
;LDSVRARMHYVFSDHPYPGTPRFTLCPIEEGSDASFELFGERVTPISLAHGSLPIVGYRIGEVSYITDMKTIEPSEWAKVSGSQLLVINALRYQRPHPSHQSVEDVERLLPELAVRPKLTLLTHLSHHAPSHAQLEAMLPEDLQPAYDQEYIVVDEAGPRILPLPEYVEPY
;
A
#
# COMPACT_ATOMS: atom_id res chain seq x y z
N LEU A 1 1.27 -12.78 16.68
CA LEU A 1 -0.10 -13.33 16.82
C LEU A 1 -0.59 -13.34 18.26
N ASP A 2 0.26 -13.62 19.25
CA ASP A 2 -0.12 -13.73 20.67
C ASP A 2 -0.68 -12.40 21.22
N SER A 3 -0.13 -11.27 20.79
CA SER A 3 -0.65 -9.94 21.16
C SER A 3 -2.10 -9.73 20.66
N VAL A 4 -2.43 -10.24 19.46
CA VAL A 4 -3.80 -10.18 18.91
C VAL A 4 -4.73 -11.07 19.75
N ARG A 5 -4.30 -12.29 20.06
CA ARG A 5 -5.08 -13.21 20.92
C ARG A 5 -5.33 -12.62 22.30
N ALA A 6 -4.31 -12.02 22.90
CA ALA A 6 -4.43 -11.42 24.23
C ALA A 6 -5.37 -10.21 24.25
N ARG A 7 -5.29 -9.32 23.25
CA ARG A 7 -6.12 -8.12 23.16
C ARG A 7 -7.58 -8.42 22.74
N MET A 8 -7.77 -9.45 21.93
CA MET A 8 -9.07 -9.84 21.40
C MET A 8 -9.51 -11.19 21.95
N HIS A 9 -9.17 -11.49 23.21
CA HIS A 9 -9.44 -12.79 23.86
C HIS A 9 -10.90 -13.25 23.72
N TYR A 10 -11.87 -12.31 23.73
CA TYR A 10 -13.29 -12.59 23.62
C TYR A 10 -13.68 -13.23 22.28
N VAL A 11 -12.93 -12.93 21.18
CA VAL A 11 -13.16 -13.51 19.85
C VAL A 11 -12.67 -14.95 19.77
N PHE A 12 -11.65 -15.29 20.59
CA PHE A 12 -11.00 -16.60 20.62
C PHE A 12 -11.48 -17.47 21.81
N SER A 13 -12.49 -17.02 22.53
CA SER A 13 -13.07 -17.77 23.65
C SER A 13 -13.77 -19.05 23.14
N ASP A 14 -13.67 -20.15 23.90
CA ASP A 14 -14.42 -21.38 23.63
C ASP A 14 -15.95 -21.20 23.77
N HIS A 15 -16.33 -20.18 24.58
CA HIS A 15 -17.72 -19.80 24.82
C HIS A 15 -17.95 -18.31 24.52
N PRO A 16 -17.89 -17.91 23.25
CA PRO A 16 -18.09 -16.51 22.88
C PRO A 16 -19.54 -16.07 23.10
N TYR A 17 -19.73 -14.79 23.39
CA TYR A 17 -21.08 -14.21 23.46
C TYR A 17 -21.78 -14.36 22.09
N PRO A 18 -23.09 -14.63 22.05
CA PRO A 18 -23.85 -14.74 20.79
C PRO A 18 -23.67 -13.45 19.93
N GLY A 19 -23.29 -13.65 18.67
CA GLY A 19 -22.97 -12.52 17.76
C GLY A 19 -21.51 -12.09 17.75
N THR A 20 -20.66 -12.65 18.60
CA THR A 20 -19.20 -12.41 18.53
C THR A 20 -18.64 -12.95 17.21
N PRO A 21 -17.90 -12.14 16.42
CA PRO A 21 -17.27 -12.63 15.20
C PRO A 21 -16.22 -13.69 15.53
N ARG A 22 -16.02 -14.64 14.62
CA ARG A 22 -14.96 -15.65 14.72
C ARG A 22 -13.82 -15.25 13.80
N PHE A 23 -12.59 -15.27 14.30
CA PHE A 23 -11.39 -14.98 13.53
C PHE A 23 -10.51 -16.21 13.40
N THR A 24 -10.03 -16.43 12.19
CA THR A 24 -8.92 -17.35 11.91
C THR A 24 -7.67 -16.50 11.69
N LEU A 25 -6.63 -16.75 12.50
CA LEU A 25 -5.35 -16.06 12.34
C LEU A 25 -4.49 -16.87 11.36
N CYS A 26 -4.14 -16.24 10.24
CA CYS A 26 -3.24 -16.79 9.24
C CYS A 26 -1.91 -16.04 9.33
N PRO A 27 -0.85 -16.65 9.89
CA PRO A 27 0.45 -15.98 9.98
C PRO A 27 1.06 -15.82 8.58
N ILE A 28 1.67 -14.67 8.34
CA ILE A 28 2.61 -14.47 7.24
C ILE A 28 3.99 -14.46 7.88
N GLU A 29 4.87 -15.34 7.44
CA GLU A 29 6.23 -15.40 7.94
C GLU A 29 7.04 -14.23 7.37
N GLU A 30 7.83 -13.58 8.22
CA GLU A 30 8.73 -12.49 7.82
C GLU A 30 9.74 -13.00 6.78
N GLY A 31 9.92 -12.22 5.70
CA GLY A 31 10.80 -12.61 4.59
C GLY A 31 10.25 -13.74 3.72
N SER A 32 9.01 -14.18 3.94
CA SER A 32 8.40 -15.23 3.13
C SER A 32 8.09 -14.73 1.71
N ASP A 33 8.55 -15.49 0.72
CA ASP A 33 8.12 -15.33 -0.68
C ASP A 33 6.78 -16.00 -0.97
N ALA A 34 6.16 -16.60 0.04
CA ALA A 34 4.93 -17.36 -0.09
C ALA A 34 3.75 -16.43 -0.37
N SER A 35 3.31 -16.43 -1.62
CA SER A 35 2.01 -15.86 -1.99
C SER A 35 0.89 -16.75 -1.45
N PHE A 36 -0.24 -16.14 -1.14
CA PHE A 36 -1.47 -16.86 -0.77
C PHE A 36 -2.65 -16.35 -1.61
N GLU A 37 -3.74 -17.08 -1.57
CA GLU A 37 -4.96 -16.71 -2.27
C GLU A 37 -5.98 -16.12 -1.29
N LEU A 38 -6.60 -15.01 -1.67
CA LEU A 38 -7.67 -14.36 -0.92
C LEU A 38 -8.78 -13.95 -1.90
N PHE A 39 -9.98 -14.51 -1.73
CA PHE A 39 -11.15 -14.26 -2.59
C PHE A 39 -10.89 -14.48 -4.10
N GLY A 40 -10.07 -15.45 -4.44
CA GLY A 40 -9.69 -15.74 -5.82
C GLY A 40 -8.53 -14.90 -6.37
N GLU A 41 -8.03 -13.94 -5.60
CA GLU A 41 -6.90 -13.09 -5.97
C GLU A 41 -5.60 -13.57 -5.33
N ARG A 42 -4.53 -13.54 -6.09
CA ARG A 42 -3.18 -13.84 -5.58
C ARG A 42 -2.65 -12.65 -4.80
N VAL A 43 -2.29 -12.86 -3.55
CA VAL A 43 -1.66 -11.88 -2.67
C VAL A 43 -0.20 -12.25 -2.45
N THR A 44 0.70 -11.34 -2.80
CA THR A 44 2.14 -11.50 -2.59
C THR A 44 2.60 -10.51 -1.52
N PRO A 45 3.09 -10.97 -0.36
CA PRO A 45 3.64 -10.10 0.65
C PRO A 45 4.98 -9.51 0.19
N ILE A 46 5.20 -8.24 0.54
CA ILE A 46 6.41 -7.48 0.24
C ILE A 46 6.99 -7.00 1.56
N SER A 47 8.16 -7.52 1.93
CA SER A 47 8.83 -7.17 3.18
C SER A 47 9.46 -5.78 3.09
N LEU A 48 9.17 -4.94 4.06
CA LEU A 48 9.55 -3.53 4.11
C LEU A 48 10.09 -3.17 5.50
N ALA A 49 10.73 -2.01 5.61
CA ALA A 49 11.09 -1.46 6.89
C ALA A 49 10.58 -0.02 7.07
N HIS A 50 9.95 0.24 8.21
CA HIS A 50 9.57 1.55 8.70
C HIS A 50 10.62 2.00 9.75
N GLY A 51 11.69 2.62 9.30
CA GLY A 51 12.89 2.78 10.12
C GLY A 51 13.48 1.42 10.49
N SER A 52 13.46 1.07 11.77
CA SER A 52 13.92 -0.24 12.27
C SER A 52 12.78 -1.27 12.43
N LEU A 53 11.53 -0.89 12.21
CA LEU A 53 10.37 -1.75 12.38
C LEU A 53 10.10 -2.51 11.09
N PRO A 54 10.12 -3.85 11.09
CA PRO A 54 9.69 -4.64 9.93
C PRO A 54 8.18 -4.50 9.74
N ILE A 55 7.78 -4.24 8.50
CA ILE A 55 6.39 -4.12 8.07
C ILE A 55 6.17 -4.87 6.76
N VAL A 56 4.93 -5.00 6.33
CA VAL A 56 4.58 -5.72 5.11
C VAL A 56 3.67 -4.86 4.24
N GLY A 57 4.05 -4.68 2.98
CA GLY A 57 3.17 -4.26 1.91
C GLY A 57 2.63 -5.46 1.15
N TYR A 58 1.76 -5.25 0.19
CA TYR A 58 1.13 -6.33 -0.55
C TYR A 58 1.02 -6.00 -2.04
N ARG A 59 1.25 -7.02 -2.88
CA ARG A 59 0.76 -7.01 -4.25
C ARG A 59 -0.46 -7.93 -4.33
N ILE A 60 -1.57 -7.40 -4.83
CA ILE A 60 -2.84 -8.10 -5.04
C ILE A 60 -3.14 -8.03 -6.53
N GLY A 61 -2.94 -9.14 -7.25
CA GLY A 61 -3.05 -9.15 -8.71
C GLY A 61 -2.17 -8.08 -9.35
N GLU A 62 -2.79 -7.10 -9.98
CA GLU A 62 -2.14 -6.00 -10.71
C GLU A 62 -1.89 -4.74 -9.85
N VAL A 63 -2.21 -4.77 -8.55
CA VAL A 63 -2.09 -3.62 -7.65
C VAL A 63 -1.05 -3.90 -6.57
N SER A 64 -0.06 -3.02 -6.42
CA SER A 64 0.86 -3.00 -5.27
C SER A 64 0.48 -1.88 -4.31
N TYR A 65 0.38 -2.20 -3.02
CA TYR A 65 0.04 -1.26 -1.95
C TYR A 65 1.13 -1.28 -0.87
N ILE A 66 1.86 -0.18 -0.76
CA ILE A 66 3.03 -0.04 0.11
C ILE A 66 2.90 1.26 0.89
N THR A 67 2.67 1.18 2.18
CA THR A 67 2.61 2.36 3.07
C THR A 67 3.61 2.26 4.20
N ASP A 68 3.95 3.40 4.81
CA ASP A 68 4.90 3.50 5.93
C ASP A 68 6.32 2.99 5.63
N MET A 69 6.65 2.80 4.38
CA MET A 69 7.97 2.31 3.97
C MET A 69 9.04 3.41 4.13
N LYS A 70 10.19 3.03 4.70
CA LYS A 70 11.44 3.79 4.61
C LYS A 70 12.44 3.11 3.70
N THR A 71 12.64 1.81 3.87
CA THR A 71 13.59 1.04 3.05
C THR A 71 12.95 -0.25 2.57
N ILE A 72 13.44 -0.72 1.44
CA ILE A 72 13.05 -1.97 0.81
C ILE A 72 14.28 -2.60 0.18
N GLU A 73 14.42 -3.92 0.33
CA GLU A 73 15.48 -4.66 -0.34
C GLU A 73 15.18 -4.79 -1.85
N PRO A 74 16.20 -4.82 -2.73
CA PRO A 74 15.99 -4.91 -4.17
C PRO A 74 15.16 -6.13 -4.61
N SER A 75 15.32 -7.28 -3.94
CA SER A 75 14.51 -8.48 -4.21
C SER A 75 13.04 -8.28 -3.87
N GLU A 76 12.74 -7.54 -2.81
CA GLU A 76 11.37 -7.21 -2.41
C GLU A 76 10.77 -6.15 -3.34
N TRP A 77 11.58 -5.14 -3.75
CA TRP A 77 11.18 -4.14 -4.71
C TRP A 77 10.83 -4.76 -6.08
N ALA A 78 11.56 -5.78 -6.49
CA ALA A 78 11.28 -6.52 -7.73
C ALA A 78 9.87 -7.13 -7.78
N LYS A 79 9.23 -7.43 -6.63
CA LYS A 79 7.85 -7.95 -6.56
C LYS A 79 6.81 -6.93 -7.04
N VAL A 80 7.13 -5.64 -7.00
CA VAL A 80 6.29 -4.55 -7.51
C VAL A 80 6.31 -4.48 -9.04
N SER A 81 7.39 -4.98 -9.65
CA SER A 81 7.58 -4.91 -11.10
C SER A 81 6.41 -5.55 -11.87
N GLY A 82 5.89 -4.81 -12.86
CA GLY A 82 4.76 -5.24 -13.67
C GLY A 82 3.38 -5.05 -13.02
N SER A 83 3.27 -4.44 -11.83
CA SER A 83 1.99 -3.94 -11.33
C SER A 83 1.45 -2.87 -12.27
N GLN A 84 0.16 -2.82 -12.48
CA GLN A 84 -0.46 -1.71 -13.23
C GLN A 84 -0.58 -0.46 -12.36
N LEU A 85 -0.94 -0.64 -11.08
CA LEU A 85 -1.07 0.43 -10.10
C LEU A 85 -0.12 0.17 -8.92
N LEU A 86 0.61 1.20 -8.51
CA LEU A 86 1.35 1.26 -7.26
C LEU A 86 0.80 2.38 -6.38
N VAL A 87 0.40 2.06 -5.16
CA VAL A 87 0.13 3.04 -4.10
C VAL A 87 1.29 2.99 -3.12
N ILE A 88 1.96 4.13 -2.92
CA ILE A 88 3.19 4.21 -2.12
C ILE A 88 3.22 5.46 -1.25
N ASN A 89 3.80 5.37 -0.06
CA ASN A 89 3.93 6.53 0.81
C ASN A 89 4.98 7.53 0.32
N ALA A 90 4.66 8.83 0.44
CA ALA A 90 5.59 9.93 0.24
C ALA A 90 5.24 11.06 1.22
N LEU A 91 5.96 11.15 2.35
CA LEU A 91 5.58 12.05 3.44
C LEU A 91 5.67 13.54 3.06
N ARG A 92 6.65 13.90 2.23
CA ARG A 92 6.96 15.28 1.81
C ARG A 92 7.89 15.29 0.61
N TYR A 93 8.12 16.47 -0.02
CA TYR A 93 8.85 16.49 -1.28
C TYR A 93 10.33 16.11 -1.15
N GLN A 94 11.14 16.85 -0.42
CA GLN A 94 12.61 16.72 -0.44
C GLN A 94 13.28 16.35 0.89
N ARG A 95 12.68 16.68 2.03
CA ARG A 95 13.37 16.50 3.31
C ARG A 95 13.44 15.02 3.71
N PRO A 96 14.63 14.48 4.00
CA PRO A 96 14.76 13.12 4.53
C PRO A 96 13.96 12.95 5.83
N HIS A 97 13.35 11.79 5.98
CA HIS A 97 12.67 11.37 7.20
C HIS A 97 13.23 10.01 7.66
N PRO A 98 13.35 9.75 8.97
CA PRO A 98 13.98 8.52 9.47
C PRO A 98 13.15 7.25 9.16
N SER A 99 11.84 7.38 8.96
CA SER A 99 10.94 6.25 8.82
C SER A 99 10.05 6.27 7.57
N HIS A 100 10.06 7.34 6.77
CA HIS A 100 9.23 7.44 5.55
C HIS A 100 10.05 7.87 4.34
N GLN A 101 9.54 7.55 3.16
CA GLN A 101 10.05 8.06 1.89
C GLN A 101 9.62 9.53 1.67
N SER A 102 10.40 10.25 0.88
CA SER A 102 10.00 11.52 0.26
C SER A 102 9.52 11.26 -1.18
N VAL A 103 8.92 12.26 -1.82
CA VAL A 103 8.57 12.20 -3.24
C VAL A 103 9.81 11.91 -4.09
N GLU A 104 10.91 12.65 -3.85
CA GLU A 104 12.18 12.41 -4.55
C GLU A 104 12.78 11.02 -4.33
N ASP A 105 12.55 10.40 -3.14
CA ASP A 105 12.97 9.04 -2.90
C ASP A 105 12.18 8.07 -3.79
N VAL A 106 10.87 8.28 -3.95
CA VAL A 106 10.01 7.49 -4.84
C VAL A 106 10.41 7.68 -6.30
N GLU A 107 10.66 8.92 -6.74
CA GLU A 107 11.13 9.23 -8.11
C GLU A 107 12.46 8.51 -8.43
N ARG A 108 13.35 8.36 -7.44
CA ARG A 108 14.61 7.61 -7.61
C ARG A 108 14.42 6.11 -7.61
N LEU A 109 13.45 5.61 -6.87
CA LEU A 109 13.21 4.18 -6.72
C LEU A 109 12.47 3.56 -7.91
N LEU A 110 11.52 4.28 -8.51
CA LEU A 110 10.71 3.79 -9.63
C LEU A 110 11.53 3.31 -10.85
N PRO A 111 12.60 3.99 -11.30
CA PRO A 111 13.44 3.54 -12.41
C PRO A 111 14.19 2.22 -12.17
N GLU A 112 14.32 1.76 -10.93
CA GLU A 112 14.96 0.49 -10.60
C GLU A 112 14.09 -0.74 -10.93
N LEU A 113 12.78 -0.53 -11.16
CA LEU A 113 11.87 -1.60 -11.58
C LEU A 113 12.11 -1.99 -13.05
N ALA A 114 12.17 -3.30 -13.31
CA ALA A 114 12.27 -3.82 -14.67
C ALA A 114 11.07 -3.43 -15.55
N VAL A 115 9.87 -3.39 -14.95
CA VAL A 115 8.65 -2.89 -15.58
C VAL A 115 7.96 -1.96 -14.58
N ARG A 116 7.90 -0.67 -14.91
CA ARG A 116 7.26 0.35 -14.06
C ARG A 116 5.74 0.19 -14.06
N PRO A 117 5.08 0.52 -12.95
CA PRO A 117 3.63 0.68 -12.91
C PRO A 117 3.14 1.69 -13.95
N LYS A 118 1.95 1.47 -14.49
CA LYS A 118 1.32 2.44 -15.41
C LYS A 118 0.86 3.71 -14.69
N LEU A 119 0.54 3.56 -13.39
CA LEU A 119 0.19 4.68 -12.50
C LEU A 119 0.78 4.42 -11.12
N THR A 120 1.41 5.43 -10.55
CA THR A 120 1.87 5.45 -9.16
C THR A 120 1.15 6.55 -8.41
N LEU A 121 0.49 6.22 -7.31
CA LEU A 121 -0.20 7.16 -6.43
C LEU A 121 0.58 7.36 -5.14
N LEU A 122 0.88 8.62 -4.86
CA LEU A 122 1.56 9.04 -3.64
C LEU A 122 0.55 9.26 -2.53
N THR A 123 0.68 8.51 -1.45
CA THR A 123 -0.16 8.65 -0.24
C THR A 123 0.69 9.07 0.97
N HIS A 124 0.06 9.21 2.14
CA HIS A 124 0.74 9.57 3.38
C HIS A 124 1.37 10.97 3.36
N LEU A 125 0.85 11.87 2.52
CA LEU A 125 1.32 13.25 2.37
C LEU A 125 1.04 14.04 3.64
N SER A 126 2.07 14.70 4.19
CA SER A 126 1.95 15.54 5.38
C SER A 126 1.70 17.01 5.01
N HIS A 127 1.35 17.81 6.00
CA HIS A 127 1.21 19.27 5.85
C HIS A 127 2.52 20.00 5.43
N HIS A 128 3.64 19.30 5.41
CA HIS A 128 4.92 19.82 4.88
C HIS A 128 5.13 19.48 3.39
N ALA A 129 4.24 18.71 2.78
CA ALA A 129 4.26 18.50 1.34
C ALA A 129 3.73 19.75 0.62
N PRO A 130 4.10 19.98 -0.64
CA PRO A 130 3.39 20.93 -1.50
C PRO A 130 1.89 20.60 -1.55
N SER A 131 1.07 21.59 -1.89
CA SER A 131 -0.36 21.33 -2.09
C SER A 131 -0.59 20.30 -3.22
N HIS A 132 -1.76 19.65 -3.23
CA HIS A 132 -2.12 18.67 -4.25
C HIS A 132 -1.91 19.23 -5.67
N ALA A 133 -2.47 20.40 -5.96
CA ALA A 133 -2.32 21.06 -7.26
C ALA A 133 -0.86 21.40 -7.63
N GLN A 134 -0.02 21.69 -6.64
CA GLN A 134 1.40 21.91 -6.89
C GLN A 134 2.12 20.60 -7.23
N LEU A 135 1.79 19.50 -6.53
CA LEU A 135 2.35 18.18 -6.83
C LEU A 135 1.91 17.72 -8.22
N GLU A 136 0.64 17.85 -8.58
CA GLU A 136 0.13 17.53 -9.93
C GLU A 136 0.87 18.30 -11.02
N ALA A 137 1.18 19.57 -10.80
CA ALA A 137 1.89 20.41 -11.76
C ALA A 137 3.40 20.08 -11.86
N MET A 138 3.99 19.45 -10.85
CA MET A 138 5.42 19.14 -10.77
C MET A 138 5.76 17.73 -11.21
N LEU A 139 4.84 16.79 -11.06
CA LEU A 139 5.07 15.37 -11.27
C LEU A 139 4.63 14.91 -12.67
N PRO A 140 5.23 13.85 -13.22
CA PRO A 140 4.78 13.27 -14.49
C PRO A 140 3.39 12.64 -14.36
N GLU A 141 2.70 12.46 -15.49
CA GLU A 141 1.32 11.93 -15.52
C GLU A 141 1.18 10.54 -14.88
N ASP A 142 2.23 9.73 -14.85
CA ASP A 142 2.25 8.39 -14.28
C ASP A 142 2.60 8.37 -12.78
N LEU A 143 2.81 9.54 -12.14
CA LEU A 143 3.11 9.71 -10.73
C LEU A 143 2.27 10.86 -10.16
N GLN A 144 1.24 10.56 -9.41
CA GLN A 144 0.24 11.53 -8.96
C GLN A 144 0.04 11.48 -7.45
N PRO A 145 -0.27 12.62 -6.80
CA PRO A 145 -0.72 12.60 -5.41
C PRO A 145 -2.13 12.01 -5.33
N ALA A 146 -2.35 11.05 -4.43
CA ALA A 146 -3.68 10.54 -4.12
C ALA A 146 -4.48 11.54 -3.28
N TYR A 147 -5.80 11.45 -3.32
CA TYR A 147 -6.72 12.22 -2.48
C TYR A 147 -7.76 11.34 -1.79
N ASP A 148 -8.36 11.86 -0.73
CA ASP A 148 -9.36 11.13 0.04
C ASP A 148 -10.58 10.79 -0.82
N GLN A 149 -11.06 9.56 -0.71
CA GLN A 149 -12.18 9.01 -1.48
C GLN A 149 -11.91 8.83 -2.99
N GLU A 150 -10.67 8.85 -3.41
CA GLU A 150 -10.31 8.54 -4.79
C GLU A 150 -10.72 7.12 -5.15
N TYR A 151 -11.40 6.97 -6.27
CA TYR A 151 -11.87 5.67 -6.76
C TYR A 151 -11.12 5.29 -8.03
N ILE A 152 -10.44 4.15 -7.98
CA ILE A 152 -9.59 3.68 -9.07
C ILE A 152 -10.07 2.31 -9.53
N VAL A 153 -10.28 2.16 -10.83
CA VAL A 153 -10.51 0.86 -11.47
C VAL A 153 -9.25 0.42 -12.17
N VAL A 154 -8.85 -0.82 -11.91
CA VAL A 154 -7.73 -1.47 -12.60
C VAL A 154 -8.30 -2.64 -13.37
N ASP A 155 -8.18 -2.60 -14.69
CA ASP A 155 -8.64 -3.65 -15.61
C ASP A 155 -7.61 -3.86 -16.74
N GLU A 156 -7.95 -4.64 -17.77
CA GLU A 156 -7.07 -4.92 -18.89
C GLU A 156 -6.61 -3.65 -19.64
N ALA A 157 -7.42 -2.58 -19.64
CA ALA A 157 -7.07 -1.30 -20.26
C ALA A 157 -6.05 -0.52 -19.44
N GLY A 158 -5.98 -0.79 -18.14
CA GLY A 158 -5.07 -0.15 -17.20
C GLY A 158 -5.80 0.54 -16.05
N PRO A 159 -5.04 1.18 -15.14
CA PRO A 159 -5.61 1.94 -14.03
C PRO A 159 -6.29 3.21 -14.55
N ARG A 160 -7.46 3.51 -14.01
CA ARG A 160 -8.23 4.71 -14.32
C ARG A 160 -8.81 5.30 -13.04
N ILE A 161 -8.56 6.58 -12.81
CA ILE A 161 -9.23 7.34 -11.76
C ILE A 161 -10.62 7.69 -12.25
N LEU A 162 -11.63 7.31 -11.51
CA LEU A 162 -13.01 7.64 -11.82
C LEU A 162 -13.45 8.88 -11.04
N PRO A 163 -14.32 9.73 -11.64
CA PRO A 163 -14.94 10.81 -10.89
C PRO A 163 -15.72 10.23 -9.71
N LEU A 164 -15.69 10.91 -8.58
CA LEU A 164 -16.50 10.53 -7.42
C LEU A 164 -17.95 10.39 -7.89
N PRO A 165 -18.63 9.28 -7.55
CA PRO A 165 -20.06 9.18 -7.78
C PRO A 165 -20.77 10.36 -7.08
N GLU A 166 -21.69 11.03 -7.76
CA GLU A 166 -22.39 12.21 -7.24
C GLU A 166 -23.12 11.93 -5.91
N TYR A 167 -23.26 10.67 -5.54
CA TYR A 167 -23.88 10.25 -4.28
C TYR A 167 -23.45 8.82 -3.90
N VAL A 168 -22.70 8.68 -2.83
CA VAL A 168 -22.59 7.42 -2.09
C VAL A 168 -23.44 7.58 -0.85
N GLU A 169 -24.60 6.91 -0.78
CA GLU A 169 -25.37 6.86 0.46
C GLU A 169 -24.48 6.27 1.56
N PRO A 170 -24.33 6.95 2.70
CA PRO A 170 -23.63 6.35 3.83
C PRO A 170 -24.43 5.12 4.31
N TYR A 171 -23.75 3.99 4.45
CA TYR A 171 -24.28 2.78 5.08
C TYR A 171 -24.59 3.00 6.55
#